data_e4cc2ce4ae79be41ad1b9e242b9575a8
#
_entry.id   e4cc2ce4ae79be41ad1b9e242b9575a8
#
_cell.length_a   1.000
_cell.length_b   1.000
_cell.length_c   1.000
_cell.angle_alpha   90.00
_cell.angle_beta   90.00
_cell.angle_gamma   90.00
#
_symmetry.space_group_name_H-M   'P 1'
#
loop_
_entity.id
_entity.type
_entity.pdbx_description
1 polymer ?
#
loop_
_entity_poly.entity_id
_entity_poly.type
_entity_poly.pdbx_seq_one_letter_code
_entity_poly.pdbx_strand_id
1 'polypeptide(L)'
;MNKSSNQPQNKVFMWGYQILLLTVVLFLLFNFLFRNEKIAYVDSAKILNEYKGTLEAKKAYEVKAKVWQSNMDTLTNDVKAAIQKYERSIATMSKTEQDLSRQLIQSKQKQLSDYQRGIQENAKQEDGKLTQAVVSQINAFLTNYGKTHNYKLILIANQLGTIAYARDGLDITAKVIEEINDEYVKGKK
;
A
#
# COMPACT_ATOMS: atom_id res chain seq x y z
N MET A 1 -44.52 -74.29 32.93
CA MET A 1 -44.89 -72.90 32.71
C MET A 1 -43.64 -72.06 32.99
N ASN A 2 -42.90 -71.68 31.96
CA ASN A 2 -41.69 -70.89 32.13
C ASN A 2 -41.92 -69.55 31.42
N LYS A 3 -42.11 -68.50 32.17
CA LYS A 3 -42.29 -67.13 31.68
C LYS A 3 -40.91 -66.52 31.59
N SER A 4 -40.37 -66.45 30.42
CA SER A 4 -39.10 -65.74 30.15
C SER A 4 -39.36 -64.22 30.28
N SER A 5 -38.78 -63.63 31.33
CA SER A 5 -38.72 -62.19 31.52
C SER A 5 -37.50 -61.64 30.80
N ASN A 6 -37.57 -61.44 29.50
CA ASN A 6 -36.58 -60.72 28.72
C ASN A 6 -37.16 -59.38 28.24
N GLN A 7 -37.06 -58.31 29.06
CA GLN A 7 -37.06 -56.95 28.54
C GLN A 7 -36.88 -55.90 29.63
N PRO A 8 -35.68 -55.47 29.95
CA PRO A 8 -35.46 -54.01 29.89
C PRO A 8 -34.12 -53.58 29.30
N GLN A 9 -33.16 -54.50 29.05
CA GLN A 9 -31.82 -54.13 28.61
C GLN A 9 -31.79 -53.41 27.23
N ASN A 10 -32.64 -53.79 26.27
CA ASN A 10 -32.66 -53.19 24.96
C ASN A 10 -33.14 -51.72 24.94
N LYS A 11 -33.98 -51.32 25.89
CA LYS A 11 -34.46 -49.92 25.99
C LYS A 11 -33.38 -48.99 26.46
N VAL A 12 -32.59 -49.38 27.47
CA VAL A 12 -31.49 -48.58 28.02
C VAL A 12 -30.40 -48.42 26.96
N PHE A 13 -30.09 -49.46 26.20
CA PHE A 13 -29.11 -49.39 25.12
C PHE A 13 -29.58 -48.50 23.95
N MET A 14 -30.87 -48.57 23.58
CA MET A 14 -31.46 -47.68 22.59
C MET A 14 -31.46 -46.20 23.04
N TRP A 15 -31.76 -45.92 24.30
CA TRP A 15 -31.68 -44.55 24.86
C TRP A 15 -30.24 -44.02 24.85
N GLY A 16 -29.26 -44.81 25.21
CA GLY A 16 -27.83 -44.45 25.16
C GLY A 16 -27.37 -44.11 23.74
N TYR A 17 -27.79 -44.91 22.74
CA TYR A 17 -27.50 -44.66 21.36
C TYR A 17 -28.17 -43.39 20.80
N GLN A 18 -29.42 -43.10 21.20
CA GLN A 18 -30.13 -41.89 20.84
C GLN A 18 -29.47 -40.63 21.41
N ILE A 19 -29.03 -40.69 22.68
CA ILE A 19 -28.30 -39.57 23.35
C ILE A 19 -26.96 -39.34 22.63
N LEU A 20 -26.19 -40.39 22.34
CA LEU A 20 -24.95 -40.29 21.60
C LEU A 20 -25.15 -39.65 20.21
N LEU A 21 -26.17 -40.08 19.49
CA LEU A 21 -26.48 -39.56 18.17
C LEU A 21 -26.90 -38.08 18.24
N LEU A 22 -27.68 -37.72 19.22
CA LEU A 22 -28.07 -36.32 19.49
C LEU A 22 -26.89 -35.42 19.81
N THR A 23 -25.94 -35.90 20.65
CA THR A 23 -24.71 -35.14 20.98
C THR A 23 -23.82 -34.96 19.75
N VAL A 24 -23.68 -35.97 18.88
CA VAL A 24 -22.94 -35.88 17.62
C VAL A 24 -23.59 -34.88 16.67
N VAL A 25 -24.93 -34.93 16.53
CA VAL A 25 -25.66 -33.97 15.68
C VAL A 25 -25.53 -32.55 16.21
N LEU A 26 -25.67 -32.36 17.52
CA LEU A 26 -25.46 -31.04 18.15
C LEU A 26 -24.02 -30.53 17.96
N PHE A 27 -23.03 -31.40 18.08
CA PHE A 27 -21.62 -31.06 17.85
C PHE A 27 -21.38 -30.68 16.38
N LEU A 28 -21.95 -31.42 15.43
CA LEU A 28 -21.86 -31.10 14.00
C LEU A 28 -22.58 -29.80 13.66
N LEU A 29 -23.79 -29.58 14.20
CA LEU A 29 -24.52 -28.31 14.07
C LEU A 29 -23.75 -27.16 14.69
N PHE A 30 -23.18 -27.33 15.87
CA PHE A 30 -22.33 -26.32 16.50
C PHE A 30 -21.15 -25.97 15.60
N ASN A 31 -20.39 -26.96 15.10
CA ASN A 31 -19.29 -26.71 14.19
C ASN A 31 -19.74 -26.05 12.88
N PHE A 32 -20.89 -26.46 12.33
CA PHE A 32 -21.42 -25.85 11.08
C PHE A 32 -21.85 -24.39 11.29
N LEU A 33 -22.52 -24.08 12.39
CA LEU A 33 -23.01 -22.72 12.69
C LEU A 33 -21.89 -21.77 13.15
N PHE A 34 -20.88 -22.28 13.85
CA PHE A 34 -19.77 -21.47 14.34
C PHE A 34 -18.55 -21.41 13.41
N ARG A 35 -18.53 -22.22 12.33
CA ARG A 35 -17.50 -22.17 11.30
C ARG A 35 -17.83 -21.11 10.24
N ASN A 36 -18.20 -19.90 10.67
CA ASN A 36 -18.38 -18.76 9.77
C ASN A 36 -17.02 -18.32 9.23
N GLU A 37 -16.63 -18.93 8.11
CA GLU A 37 -15.46 -18.52 7.34
C GLU A 37 -15.75 -17.15 6.71
N LYS A 38 -15.21 -16.10 7.30
CA LYS A 38 -15.40 -14.74 6.83
C LYS A 38 -14.56 -14.52 5.59
N ILE A 39 -15.20 -14.11 4.49
CA ILE A 39 -14.55 -13.59 3.30
C ILE A 39 -14.88 -12.11 3.24
N ALA A 40 -13.90 -11.29 2.84
CA ALA A 40 -14.09 -9.86 2.68
C ALA A 40 -13.25 -9.34 1.51
N TYR A 41 -13.47 -8.08 1.15
CA TYR A 41 -12.57 -7.37 0.25
C TYR A 41 -12.29 -5.95 0.75
N VAL A 42 -11.21 -5.38 0.22
CA VAL A 42 -10.80 -4.00 0.45
C VAL A 42 -10.51 -3.32 -0.87
N ASP A 43 -10.82 -2.03 -0.98
CA ASP A 43 -10.44 -1.18 -2.11
C ASP A 43 -9.02 -0.63 -1.90
N SER A 44 -8.08 -1.11 -2.72
CA SER A 44 -6.67 -0.70 -2.63
C SER A 44 -6.47 0.79 -2.92
N ALA A 45 -7.21 1.35 -3.86
CA ALA A 45 -7.07 2.77 -4.21
C ALA A 45 -7.53 3.66 -3.05
N LYS A 46 -8.64 3.31 -2.41
CA LYS A 46 -9.16 4.03 -1.26
C LYS A 46 -8.20 3.94 -0.07
N ILE A 47 -7.68 2.74 0.23
CA ILE A 47 -6.68 2.58 1.30
C ILE A 47 -5.44 3.42 1.01
N LEU A 48 -4.88 3.35 -0.20
CA LEU A 48 -3.69 4.12 -0.58
C LEU A 48 -3.91 5.64 -0.46
N ASN A 49 -5.11 6.12 -0.74
CA ASN A 49 -5.43 7.55 -0.68
C ASN A 49 -5.68 8.04 0.76
N GLU A 50 -6.21 7.20 1.64
CA GLU A 50 -6.64 7.60 2.99
C GLU A 50 -5.68 7.12 4.10
N TYR A 51 -4.72 6.26 3.79
CA TYR A 51 -3.72 5.82 4.75
C TYR A 51 -2.72 6.94 5.10
N LYS A 52 -2.62 7.27 6.39
CA LYS A 52 -1.74 8.35 6.90
C LYS A 52 -0.27 8.12 6.53
N GLY A 53 0.18 6.88 6.51
CA GLY A 53 1.53 6.53 6.07
C GLY A 53 1.80 6.93 4.61
N THR A 54 0.83 6.75 3.72
CA THR A 54 0.92 7.21 2.33
C THR A 54 0.99 8.74 2.25
N LEU A 55 0.13 9.42 3.00
CA LEU A 55 0.07 10.89 2.99
C LEU A 55 1.37 11.51 3.50
N GLU A 56 1.98 10.94 4.54
CA GLU A 56 3.27 11.42 5.04
C GLU A 56 4.43 11.11 4.09
N ALA A 57 4.44 9.92 3.49
CA ALA A 57 5.44 9.56 2.49
C ALA A 57 5.37 10.49 1.26
N LYS A 58 4.16 10.83 0.79
CA LYS A 58 3.96 11.82 -0.28
C LYS A 58 4.49 13.20 0.12
N LYS A 59 4.20 13.68 1.34
CA LYS A 59 4.73 14.95 1.83
C LYS A 59 6.26 14.97 1.87
N ALA A 60 6.89 13.88 2.32
CA ALA A 60 8.34 13.76 2.32
C ALA A 60 8.92 13.80 0.91
N TYR A 61 8.26 13.16 -0.05
CA TYR A 61 8.65 13.22 -1.47
C TYR A 61 8.50 14.64 -2.03
N GLU A 62 7.40 15.34 -1.73
CA GLU A 62 7.17 16.73 -2.16
C GLU A 62 8.27 17.69 -1.67
N VAL A 63 8.77 17.48 -0.44
CA VAL A 63 9.91 18.29 0.07
C VAL A 63 11.16 18.06 -0.77
N LYS A 64 11.49 16.81 -1.12
CA LYS A 64 12.61 16.47 -2.02
C LYS A 64 12.40 17.08 -3.40
N ALA A 65 11.20 16.96 -3.97
CA ALA A 65 10.88 17.51 -5.28
C ALA A 65 11.05 19.04 -5.33
N LYS A 66 10.67 19.76 -4.27
CA LYS A 66 10.91 21.21 -4.15
C LYS A 66 12.40 21.55 -4.14
N VAL A 67 13.24 20.77 -3.45
CA VAL A 67 14.70 20.96 -3.46
C VAL A 67 15.27 20.75 -4.86
N TRP A 68 14.85 19.71 -5.55
CA TRP A 68 15.27 19.44 -6.93
C TRP A 68 14.88 20.58 -7.87
N GLN A 69 13.64 21.09 -7.74
CA GLN A 69 13.16 22.21 -8.54
C GLN A 69 13.98 23.47 -8.27
N SER A 70 14.25 23.81 -7.02
CA SER A 70 15.05 24.97 -6.65
C SER A 70 16.48 24.91 -7.21
N ASN A 71 17.09 23.72 -7.18
CA ASN A 71 18.43 23.53 -7.76
C ASN A 71 18.39 23.67 -9.29
N MET A 72 17.36 23.15 -9.94
CA MET A 72 17.16 23.28 -11.38
C MET A 72 16.97 24.74 -11.80
N ASP A 73 16.20 25.50 -11.03
CA ASP A 73 16.01 26.93 -11.25
C ASP A 73 17.35 27.71 -11.12
N THR A 74 18.15 27.37 -10.12
CA THR A 74 19.49 27.94 -9.92
C THR A 74 20.39 27.66 -11.12
N LEU A 75 20.48 26.40 -11.56
CA LEU A 75 21.30 26.03 -12.71
C LEU A 75 20.81 26.70 -14.01
N THR A 76 19.49 26.82 -14.18
CA THR A 76 18.89 27.52 -15.31
C THR A 76 19.26 29.01 -15.31
N ASN A 77 19.19 29.66 -14.16
CA ASN A 77 19.58 31.06 -14.00
C ASN A 77 21.08 31.26 -14.26
N ASP A 78 21.92 30.33 -13.82
CA ASP A 78 23.36 30.34 -14.08
C ASP A 78 23.69 30.29 -15.57
N VAL A 79 23.00 29.42 -16.32
CA VAL A 79 23.15 29.35 -17.79
C VAL A 79 22.72 30.66 -18.43
N LYS A 80 21.56 31.20 -18.04
CA LYS A 80 21.04 32.49 -18.54
C LYS A 80 22.02 33.63 -18.27
N ALA A 81 22.53 33.72 -17.04
CA ALA A 81 23.49 34.76 -16.67
C ALA A 81 24.80 34.66 -17.44
N ALA A 82 25.30 33.46 -17.69
CA ALA A 82 26.50 33.26 -18.48
C ALA A 82 26.32 33.70 -19.96
N ILE A 83 25.17 33.37 -20.56
CA ILE A 83 24.82 33.79 -21.91
C ILE A 83 24.69 35.32 -21.98
N GLN A 84 23.93 35.92 -21.09
CA GLN A 84 23.75 37.38 -21.02
C GLN A 84 25.08 38.12 -20.84
N LYS A 85 25.97 37.60 -20.00
CA LYS A 85 27.32 38.17 -19.81
C LYS A 85 28.11 38.10 -21.09
N TYR A 86 28.11 36.98 -21.78
CA TYR A 86 28.80 36.82 -23.07
C TYR A 86 28.27 37.80 -24.13
N GLU A 87 26.94 37.88 -24.30
CA GLU A 87 26.30 38.76 -25.25
C GLU A 87 26.63 40.25 -25.04
N ARG A 88 26.66 40.68 -23.78
CA ARG A 88 27.01 42.08 -23.41
C ARG A 88 28.46 42.43 -23.66
N SER A 89 29.37 41.47 -23.56
CA SER A 89 30.81 41.71 -23.57
C SER A 89 31.51 41.28 -24.86
N ILE A 90 30.81 40.56 -25.78
CA ILE A 90 31.39 39.94 -26.99
C ILE A 90 32.14 40.96 -27.89
N ALA A 91 31.62 42.19 -27.97
CA ALA A 91 32.22 43.25 -28.83
C ALA A 91 33.59 43.74 -28.33
N THR A 92 33.86 43.56 -27.03
CA THR A 92 35.12 44.03 -26.36
C THR A 92 36.05 42.87 -26.02
N MET A 93 35.65 41.62 -26.16
CA MET A 93 36.42 40.42 -25.86
C MET A 93 37.42 40.07 -26.95
N SER A 94 38.62 39.68 -26.55
CA SER A 94 39.56 38.99 -27.42
C SER A 94 38.98 37.60 -27.88
N LYS A 95 39.53 37.05 -28.94
CA LYS A 95 39.09 35.74 -29.47
C LYS A 95 39.24 34.64 -28.42
N THR A 96 40.31 34.63 -27.66
CA THR A 96 40.56 33.68 -26.57
C THR A 96 39.49 33.80 -25.46
N GLU A 97 39.13 35.01 -25.08
CA GLU A 97 38.07 35.23 -24.07
C GLU A 97 36.69 34.81 -24.56
N GLN A 98 36.38 35.03 -25.85
CA GLN A 98 35.16 34.54 -26.48
C GLN A 98 35.09 33.01 -26.47
N ASP A 99 36.19 32.32 -26.78
CA ASP A 99 36.23 30.84 -26.79
C ASP A 99 36.12 30.28 -25.37
N LEU A 100 36.76 30.86 -24.38
CA LEU A 100 36.59 30.47 -22.95
C LEU A 100 35.15 30.67 -22.45
N SER A 101 34.55 31.81 -22.85
CA SER A 101 33.16 32.11 -22.45
C SER A 101 32.17 31.11 -23.08
N ARG A 102 32.36 30.71 -24.35
CA ARG A 102 31.56 29.68 -25.00
C ARG A 102 31.71 28.32 -24.32
N GLN A 103 32.95 27.94 -23.97
CA GLN A 103 33.21 26.71 -23.23
C GLN A 103 32.52 26.71 -21.88
N LEU A 104 32.53 27.84 -21.14
CA LEU A 104 31.85 28.01 -19.88
C LEU A 104 30.31 27.80 -20.05
N ILE A 105 29.72 28.46 -21.08
CA ILE A 105 28.29 28.30 -21.34
C ILE A 105 27.96 26.83 -21.65
N GLN A 106 28.74 26.17 -22.52
CA GLN A 106 28.55 24.75 -22.84
C GLN A 106 28.67 23.86 -21.61
N SER A 107 29.65 24.13 -20.73
CA SER A 107 29.80 23.40 -19.48
C SER A 107 28.59 23.56 -18.56
N LYS A 108 28.06 24.78 -18.39
CA LYS A 108 26.87 25.05 -17.60
C LYS A 108 25.60 24.41 -18.20
N GLN A 109 25.45 24.45 -19.53
CA GLN A 109 24.34 23.77 -20.20
C GLN A 109 24.41 22.26 -20.02
N LYS A 110 25.62 21.69 -20.10
CA LYS A 110 25.82 20.27 -19.82
C LYS A 110 25.46 19.92 -18.39
N GLN A 111 25.91 20.72 -17.42
CA GLN A 111 25.58 20.52 -16.01
C GLN A 111 24.08 20.55 -15.76
N LEU A 112 23.33 21.49 -16.35
CA LEU A 112 21.88 21.56 -16.26
C LEU A 112 21.23 20.31 -16.87
N SER A 113 21.66 19.89 -18.06
CA SER A 113 21.14 18.69 -18.72
C SER A 113 21.40 17.41 -17.93
N ASP A 114 22.61 17.26 -17.38
CA ASP A 114 22.98 16.10 -16.56
C ASP A 114 22.16 16.07 -15.25
N TYR A 115 21.95 17.24 -14.64
CA TYR A 115 21.11 17.36 -13.45
C TYR A 115 19.64 17.01 -13.74
N GLN A 116 19.07 17.51 -14.84
CA GLN A 116 17.71 17.16 -15.26
C GLN A 116 17.52 15.65 -15.43
N ARG A 117 18.49 14.99 -16.08
CA ARG A 117 18.46 13.54 -16.29
C ARG A 117 18.54 12.79 -14.93
N GLY A 118 19.45 13.22 -14.07
CA GLY A 118 19.61 12.66 -12.72
C GLY A 118 18.35 12.80 -11.88
N ILE A 119 17.64 13.96 -11.95
CA ILE A 119 16.36 14.14 -11.25
C ILE A 119 15.30 13.16 -11.79
N GLN A 120 15.16 13.01 -13.09
CA GLN A 120 14.15 12.10 -13.66
C GLN A 120 14.35 10.66 -13.16
N GLU A 121 15.60 10.22 -13.11
CA GLU A 121 15.93 8.88 -12.60
C GLU A 121 15.68 8.76 -11.10
N ASN A 122 16.16 9.73 -10.31
CA ASN A 122 15.94 9.77 -8.86
C ASN A 122 14.44 9.84 -8.51
N ALA A 123 13.66 10.65 -9.22
CA ALA A 123 12.21 10.76 -9.01
C ALA A 123 11.51 9.42 -9.24
N LYS A 124 11.85 8.73 -10.34
CA LYS A 124 11.30 7.40 -10.63
C LYS A 124 11.66 6.36 -9.56
N GLN A 125 12.91 6.38 -9.10
CA GLN A 125 13.37 5.45 -8.06
C GLN A 125 12.70 5.73 -6.71
N GLU A 126 12.59 7.00 -6.32
CA GLU A 126 11.95 7.40 -5.06
C GLU A 126 10.46 7.08 -5.07
N ASP A 127 9.75 7.34 -6.18
CA ASP A 127 8.34 6.99 -6.34
C ASP A 127 8.12 5.46 -6.23
N GLY A 128 8.98 4.69 -6.91
CA GLY A 128 8.95 3.23 -6.81
C GLY A 128 9.20 2.71 -5.39
N LYS A 129 10.20 3.25 -4.69
CA LYS A 129 10.50 2.89 -3.29
C LYS A 129 9.35 3.25 -2.35
N LEU A 130 8.77 4.44 -2.52
CA LEU A 130 7.64 4.92 -1.73
C LEU A 130 6.43 3.99 -1.90
N THR A 131 6.07 3.72 -3.15
CA THR A 131 4.94 2.84 -3.48
C THR A 131 5.15 1.44 -2.89
N GLN A 132 6.33 0.86 -3.09
CA GLN A 132 6.64 -0.46 -2.57
C GLN A 132 6.61 -0.51 -1.03
N ALA A 133 7.15 0.49 -0.35
CA ALA A 133 7.15 0.57 1.10
C ALA A 133 5.72 0.65 1.65
N VAL A 134 4.88 1.52 1.09
CA VAL A 134 3.49 1.70 1.50
C VAL A 134 2.67 0.43 1.24
N VAL A 135 2.78 -0.16 0.05
CA VAL A 135 2.09 -1.42 -0.28
C VAL A 135 2.51 -2.56 0.65
N SER A 136 3.81 -2.64 0.97
CA SER A 136 4.32 -3.64 1.92
C SER A 136 3.73 -3.46 3.32
N GLN A 137 3.63 -2.23 3.82
CA GLN A 137 2.99 -1.92 5.11
C GLN A 137 1.51 -2.31 5.13
N ILE A 138 0.76 -1.93 4.08
CA ILE A 138 -0.66 -2.28 3.95
C ILE A 138 -0.85 -3.79 3.92
N ASN A 139 -0.04 -4.52 3.15
CA ASN A 139 -0.13 -5.98 3.06
C ASN A 139 0.21 -6.67 4.39
N ALA A 140 1.22 -6.17 5.11
CA ALA A 140 1.56 -6.67 6.44
C ALA A 140 0.41 -6.45 7.42
N PHE A 141 -0.19 -5.27 7.42
CA PHE A 141 -1.36 -4.95 8.22
C PHE A 141 -2.55 -5.86 7.88
N LEU A 142 -2.90 -5.99 6.59
CA LEU A 142 -4.01 -6.84 6.14
C LEU A 142 -3.81 -8.30 6.52
N THR A 143 -2.57 -8.79 6.48
CA THR A 143 -2.23 -10.15 6.91
C THR A 143 -2.50 -10.34 8.41
N ASN A 144 -2.10 -9.38 9.22
CA ASN A 144 -2.36 -9.40 10.66
C ASN A 144 -3.85 -9.24 10.97
N TYR A 145 -4.50 -8.29 10.31
CA TYR A 145 -5.93 -8.02 10.42
C TYR A 145 -6.77 -9.26 10.10
N GLY A 146 -6.44 -9.96 9.00
CA GLY A 146 -7.11 -11.19 8.62
C GLY A 146 -7.02 -12.27 9.69
N LYS A 147 -5.84 -12.45 10.29
CA LYS A 147 -5.63 -13.43 11.37
C LYS A 147 -6.38 -13.07 12.64
N THR A 148 -6.31 -11.81 13.08
CA THR A 148 -6.92 -11.35 14.35
C THR A 148 -8.45 -11.32 14.29
N HIS A 149 -9.03 -11.06 13.12
CA HIS A 149 -10.49 -11.00 12.92
C HIS A 149 -11.10 -12.29 12.34
N ASN A 150 -10.29 -13.37 12.23
CA ASN A 150 -10.72 -14.68 11.71
C ASN A 150 -11.28 -14.62 10.28
N TYR A 151 -10.64 -13.83 9.40
CA TYR A 151 -10.92 -13.88 7.97
C TYR A 151 -10.16 -15.05 7.32
N LYS A 152 -10.86 -15.83 6.51
CA LYS A 152 -10.25 -16.86 5.66
C LYS A 152 -9.57 -16.25 4.45
N LEU A 153 -10.17 -15.18 3.92
CA LEU A 153 -9.71 -14.52 2.72
C LEU A 153 -10.10 -13.03 2.76
N ILE A 154 -9.13 -12.17 2.46
CA ILE A 154 -9.35 -10.76 2.17
C ILE A 154 -8.84 -10.52 0.75
N LEU A 155 -9.75 -10.18 -0.16
CA LEU A 155 -9.43 -9.85 -1.55
C LEU A 155 -9.09 -8.37 -1.65
N ILE A 156 -8.17 -8.04 -2.56
CA ILE A 156 -7.84 -6.65 -2.87
C ILE A 156 -8.56 -6.29 -4.17
N ALA A 157 -9.55 -5.43 -4.06
CA ALA A 157 -10.23 -4.84 -5.22
C ALA A 157 -9.40 -3.65 -5.76
N ASN A 158 -9.39 -3.52 -7.07
CA ASN A 158 -8.84 -2.36 -7.77
C ASN A 158 -9.82 -1.85 -8.82
N GLN A 159 -9.56 -0.66 -9.35
CA GLN A 159 -10.42 -0.04 -10.38
C GLN A 159 -10.44 -0.79 -11.72
N LEU A 160 -9.58 -1.80 -11.90
CA LEU A 160 -9.53 -2.63 -13.11
C LEU A 160 -10.55 -3.79 -13.10
N GLY A 161 -11.44 -3.84 -12.10
CA GLY A 161 -12.56 -4.79 -12.10
C GLY A 161 -12.22 -6.18 -11.54
N THR A 162 -11.30 -6.29 -10.58
CA THR A 162 -10.99 -7.57 -9.91
C THR A 162 -12.20 -8.15 -9.18
N ILE A 163 -13.16 -7.31 -8.74
CA ILE A 163 -14.44 -7.72 -8.14
C ILE A 163 -15.55 -7.01 -8.90
N ALA A 164 -16.34 -7.78 -9.68
CA ALA A 164 -17.45 -7.23 -10.44
C ALA A 164 -18.71 -7.01 -9.58
N TYR A 165 -18.90 -7.86 -8.57
CA TYR A 165 -20.04 -7.79 -7.65
C TYR A 165 -19.66 -8.38 -6.29
N ALA A 166 -20.10 -7.73 -5.25
CA ALA A 166 -20.05 -8.24 -3.89
C ALA A 166 -21.34 -7.87 -3.14
N ARG A 167 -21.79 -8.75 -2.25
CA ARG A 167 -22.93 -8.47 -1.37
C ARG A 167 -22.51 -7.42 -0.33
N ASP A 168 -23.49 -6.62 0.12
CA ASP A 168 -23.30 -5.69 1.23
C ASP A 168 -22.70 -6.38 2.46
N GLY A 169 -21.80 -5.68 3.15
CA GLY A 169 -21.10 -6.19 4.33
C GLY A 169 -19.82 -6.98 4.05
N LEU A 170 -19.48 -7.27 2.77
CA LEU A 170 -18.18 -7.85 2.42
C LEU A 170 -17.08 -6.80 2.24
N ASP A 171 -17.45 -5.54 2.02
CA ASP A 171 -16.51 -4.42 1.99
C ASP A 171 -16.10 -4.02 3.42
N ILE A 172 -14.83 -4.22 3.73
CA ILE A 172 -14.26 -3.85 5.03
C ILE A 172 -13.28 -2.67 4.90
N THR A 173 -13.25 -2.01 3.75
CA THR A 173 -12.27 -0.94 3.45
C THR A 173 -12.23 0.14 4.51
N ALA A 174 -13.41 0.66 4.90
CA ALA A 174 -13.48 1.74 5.91
C ALA A 174 -12.93 1.32 7.27
N LYS A 175 -13.23 0.10 7.74
CA LYS A 175 -12.72 -0.43 9.00
C LYS A 175 -11.21 -0.63 8.95
N VAL A 176 -10.70 -1.16 7.84
CA VAL A 176 -9.27 -1.35 7.61
C VAL A 176 -8.54 0.00 7.62
N ILE A 177 -9.08 1.02 6.97
CA ILE A 177 -8.50 2.37 6.95
C ILE A 177 -8.46 2.97 8.36
N GLU A 178 -9.52 2.83 9.13
CA GLU A 178 -9.57 3.31 10.51
C GLU A 178 -8.48 2.64 11.36
N GLU A 179 -8.44 1.31 11.37
CA GLU A 179 -7.51 0.56 12.22
C GLU A 179 -6.04 0.71 11.81
N ILE A 180 -5.72 0.72 10.49
CA ILE A 180 -4.34 0.93 10.04
C ILE A 180 -3.86 2.34 10.37
N ASN A 181 -4.74 3.34 10.32
CA ASN A 181 -4.42 4.71 10.69
C ASN A 181 -4.22 4.87 12.20
N ASP A 182 -4.97 4.13 13.00
CA ASP A 182 -4.81 4.10 14.46
C ASP A 182 -3.50 3.42 14.86
N GLU A 183 -3.17 2.29 14.24
CA GLU A 183 -1.90 1.59 14.47
C GLU A 183 -0.71 2.48 14.08
N TYR A 184 -0.80 3.18 12.95
CA TYR A 184 0.22 4.11 12.48
C TYR A 184 0.49 5.24 13.48
N VAL A 185 -0.56 5.80 14.07
CA VAL A 185 -0.42 6.87 15.08
C VAL A 185 0.16 6.34 16.39
N LYS A 186 -0.22 5.13 16.81
CA LYS A 186 0.31 4.48 18.04
C LYS A 186 1.78 4.11 17.89
N GLY A 187 2.20 3.65 16.73
CA GLY A 187 3.59 3.27 16.45
C GLY A 187 4.57 4.45 16.36
N LYS A 188 4.07 5.69 16.32
CA LYS A 188 4.87 6.93 16.32
C LYS A 188 5.05 7.56 17.71
N LYS A 189 4.37 7.05 18.72
CA LYS A 189 4.55 7.48 20.12
C LYS A 189 5.62 6.66 20.80
#